data_9e4837d621cd1cdc838c0f8197864d11
#
_entry.id   9e4837d621cd1cdc838c0f8197864d11
#
_cell.length_a   1.000
_cell.length_b   1.000
_cell.length_c   1.000
_cell.angle_alpha   90.00
_cell.angle_beta   90.00
_cell.angle_gamma   90.00
#
_symmetry.space_group_name_H-M   'P 1'
#
loop_
_entity.id
_entity.type
_entity.pdbx_description
1 polymer ?
#
loop_
_entity_poly.entity_id
_entity_poly.type
_entity_poly.pdbx_seq_one_letter_code
_entity_poly.pdbx_strand_id
1 'polypeptide(L)'
;KKSFLFYLSKETIKRSNFKYVKNGKIINIEKSLNHGQKISGHYVQGHVDSTAKIKKITIVDKTWIIKLNLNNKKFYNQLIEKASISVNGVSLTISKVDKNFFEINVIPHTLKLTNLKNLKINDFVNIEIDIFSKYILKLT
;
A
#
# COMPACT_ATOMS: atom_id res chain seq x y z
N LYS A 1 28.96 4.59 4.03
CA LYS A 1 27.51 4.33 3.94
C LYS A 1 26.98 5.05 2.71
N LYS A 2 26.26 4.33 1.84
CA LYS A 2 25.56 4.98 0.72
C LYS A 2 24.27 5.60 1.29
N SER A 3 24.02 6.87 0.96
CA SER A 3 22.80 7.60 1.34
C SER A 3 22.11 8.14 0.10
N PHE A 4 20.80 8.27 0.15
CA PHE A 4 19.98 8.89 -0.88
C PHE A 4 19.26 10.07 -0.25
N LEU A 5 19.21 11.20 -0.94
CA LEU A 5 18.48 12.38 -0.54
C LEU A 5 17.25 12.53 -1.45
N PHE A 6 16.07 12.64 -0.84
CA PHE A 6 14.82 12.86 -1.55
C PHE A 6 14.16 14.14 -1.07
N TYR A 7 13.71 14.97 -2.00
CA TYR A 7 12.87 16.11 -1.69
C TYR A 7 11.38 15.68 -1.71
N LEU A 8 10.66 15.97 -0.63
CA LEU A 8 9.23 15.70 -0.53
C LEU A 8 8.45 17.02 -0.60
N SER A 9 7.55 17.11 -1.57
CA SER A 9 6.65 18.26 -1.69
C SER A 9 5.64 18.31 -0.53
N LYS A 10 5.07 19.48 -0.25
CA LYS A 10 3.98 19.62 0.74
C LYS A 10 2.80 18.69 0.41
N GLU A 11 2.47 18.53 -0.87
CA GLU A 11 1.39 17.65 -1.32
C GLU A 11 1.71 16.17 -1.04
N THR A 12 2.95 15.73 -1.31
CA THR A 12 3.41 14.38 -0.97
C THR A 12 3.30 14.09 0.52
N ILE A 13 3.74 15.02 1.37
CA ILE A 13 3.66 14.88 2.83
C ILE A 13 2.19 14.81 3.28
N LYS A 14 1.32 15.65 2.71
CA LYS A 14 -0.11 15.69 3.04
C LYS A 14 -0.83 14.39 2.72
N ARG A 15 -0.56 13.79 1.54
CA ARG A 15 -1.24 12.59 1.05
C ARG A 15 -0.69 11.29 1.60
N SER A 16 0.56 11.27 2.02
CA SER A 16 1.26 10.04 2.41
C SER A 16 1.41 9.90 3.92
N ASN A 17 1.87 8.72 4.34
CA ASN A 17 2.24 8.45 5.72
C ASN A 17 3.59 9.09 6.11
N PHE A 18 4.29 9.77 5.20
CA PHE A 18 5.56 10.45 5.49
C PHE A 18 5.44 11.50 6.59
N LYS A 19 4.26 12.11 6.77
CA LYS A 19 4.00 13.00 7.91
C LYS A 19 4.17 12.35 9.29
N TYR A 20 4.17 11.02 9.36
CA TYR A 20 4.34 10.25 10.60
C TYR A 20 5.71 9.57 10.69
N VAL A 21 6.56 9.73 9.67
CA VAL A 21 7.88 9.07 9.62
C VAL A 21 8.82 9.76 10.62
N LYS A 22 9.51 8.95 11.41
CA LYS A 22 10.55 9.36 12.35
C LYS A 22 11.89 8.74 11.95
N ASN A 23 12.98 9.29 12.47
CA ASN A 23 14.32 8.72 12.29
C ASN A 23 14.34 7.23 12.66
N GLY A 24 15.04 6.42 11.85
CA GLY A 24 15.13 4.98 12.02
C GLY A 24 13.95 4.17 11.45
N LYS A 25 12.93 4.81 10.88
CA LYS A 25 11.83 4.08 10.22
C LYS A 25 12.32 3.44 8.93
N ILE A 26 12.04 2.14 8.78
CA ILE A 26 12.35 1.40 7.56
C ILE A 26 11.27 1.69 6.51
N ILE A 27 11.68 2.04 5.29
CA ILE A 27 10.81 2.26 4.14
C ILE A 27 11.15 1.29 3.02
N ASN A 28 10.15 0.94 2.20
CA ASN A 28 10.39 0.21 0.96
C ASN A 28 10.93 1.18 -0.09
N ILE A 29 11.92 0.73 -0.86
CA ILE A 29 12.49 1.48 -1.99
C ILE A 29 12.47 0.55 -3.20
N GLU A 30 11.96 1.04 -4.31
CA GLU A 30 11.96 0.36 -5.59
C GLU A 30 12.62 1.24 -6.65
N LYS A 31 13.39 0.62 -7.54
CA LYS A 31 13.96 1.30 -8.70
C LYS A 31 12.91 1.42 -9.79
N SER A 32 13.01 2.46 -10.61
CA SER A 32 12.23 2.56 -11.84
C SER A 32 12.49 1.35 -12.75
N LEU A 33 11.45 0.86 -13.39
CA LEU A 33 11.57 -0.19 -14.39
C LEU A 33 12.29 0.37 -15.63
N ASN A 34 13.18 -0.42 -16.20
CA ASN A 34 13.76 -0.13 -17.51
C ASN A 34 12.80 -0.61 -18.61
N HIS A 35 12.92 -0.02 -19.79
CA HIS A 35 12.15 -0.47 -20.96
C HIS A 35 12.40 -1.97 -21.23
N GLY A 36 11.33 -2.73 -21.47
CA GLY A 36 11.40 -4.17 -21.71
C GLY A 36 11.47 -5.06 -20.46
N GLN A 37 11.53 -4.50 -19.25
CA GLN A 37 11.45 -5.30 -18.03
C GLN A 37 10.03 -5.82 -17.79
N LYS A 38 9.95 -7.00 -17.17
CA LYS A 38 8.66 -7.59 -16.77
C LYS A 38 8.07 -6.81 -15.60
N ILE A 39 6.79 -6.48 -15.69
CA ILE A 39 6.02 -5.95 -14.57
C ILE A 39 5.64 -7.12 -13.65
N SER A 40 6.05 -7.08 -12.41
CA SER A 40 5.67 -8.05 -11.38
C SER A 40 4.56 -7.44 -10.51
N GLY A 41 3.44 -8.14 -10.39
CA GLY A 41 2.25 -7.62 -9.71
C GLY A 41 1.36 -6.80 -10.66
N HIS A 42 1.11 -5.53 -10.34
CA HIS A 42 0.33 -4.62 -11.17
C HIS A 42 1.10 -3.32 -11.43
N TYR A 43 0.55 -2.44 -12.24
CA TYR A 43 1.18 -1.17 -12.60
C TYR A 43 1.07 -0.17 -11.45
N VAL A 44 2.14 -0.07 -10.66
CA VAL A 44 2.27 0.86 -9.53
C VAL A 44 3.03 2.10 -9.99
N GLN A 45 2.40 3.27 -9.88
CA GLN A 45 2.96 4.54 -10.33
C GLN A 45 3.67 5.33 -9.22
N GLY A 46 3.46 4.96 -7.96
CA GLY A 46 3.88 5.75 -6.79
C GLY A 46 2.93 6.93 -6.50
N HIS A 47 1.72 6.92 -7.04
CA HIS A 47 0.72 7.96 -6.84
C HIS A 47 -0.18 7.63 -5.65
N VAL A 48 0.25 8.00 -4.45
CA VAL A 48 -0.50 7.74 -3.21
C VAL A 48 -1.85 8.46 -3.24
N ASP A 49 -2.94 7.67 -3.21
CA ASP A 49 -4.31 8.18 -3.18
C ASP A 49 -4.76 8.54 -1.77
N SER A 50 -4.41 7.69 -0.81
CA SER A 50 -4.82 7.83 0.59
C SER A 50 -3.81 7.14 1.50
N THR A 51 -3.98 7.34 2.79
CA THR A 51 -3.41 6.46 3.80
C THR A 51 -4.49 5.57 4.38
N ALA A 52 -4.09 4.40 4.89
CA ALA A 52 -4.96 3.53 5.67
C ALA A 52 -4.35 3.23 7.03
N LYS A 53 -5.21 3.08 8.04
CA LYS A 53 -4.81 2.70 9.39
C LYS A 53 -4.97 1.20 9.57
N ILE A 54 -3.96 0.54 10.12
CA ILE A 54 -4.02 -0.88 10.46
C ILE A 54 -4.92 -1.05 11.68
N LYS A 55 -5.95 -1.88 11.55
CA LYS A 55 -6.91 -2.17 12.62
C LYS A 55 -6.67 -3.51 13.30
N LYS A 56 -6.23 -4.50 12.53
CA LYS A 56 -5.98 -5.84 13.05
C LYS A 56 -4.92 -6.53 12.19
N ILE A 57 -4.11 -7.35 12.82
CA ILE A 57 -3.21 -8.29 12.17
C ILE A 57 -3.52 -9.66 12.76
N THR A 58 -3.88 -10.62 11.92
CA THR A 58 -4.12 -12.02 12.30
C THR A 58 -3.14 -12.88 11.53
N ILE A 59 -2.52 -13.84 12.19
CA ILE A 59 -1.56 -14.75 11.56
C ILE A 59 -2.21 -16.12 11.45
N VAL A 60 -2.31 -16.62 10.22
CA VAL A 60 -2.82 -17.96 9.90
C VAL A 60 -1.80 -18.64 9.01
N ASP A 61 -1.29 -19.78 9.43
CA ASP A 61 -0.29 -20.58 8.68
C ASP A 61 0.86 -19.75 8.10
N LYS A 62 1.46 -18.88 8.94
CA LYS A 62 2.54 -17.94 8.58
C LYS A 62 2.14 -16.79 7.64
N THR A 63 0.90 -16.75 7.15
CA THR A 63 0.36 -15.64 6.35
C THR A 63 -0.25 -14.59 7.28
N TRP A 64 0.04 -13.33 7.01
CA TRP A 64 -0.55 -12.22 7.74
C TRP A 64 -1.79 -11.72 7.02
N ILE A 65 -2.93 -11.78 7.70
CA ILE A 65 -4.17 -11.14 7.28
C ILE A 65 -4.21 -9.77 7.95
N ILE A 66 -4.10 -8.71 7.17
CA ILE A 66 -4.06 -7.34 7.68
C ILE A 66 -5.38 -6.65 7.32
N LYS A 67 -6.11 -6.21 8.35
CA LYS A 67 -7.32 -5.40 8.21
C LYS A 67 -6.98 -3.93 8.25
N LEU A 68 -7.42 -3.17 7.24
CA LEU A 68 -7.10 -1.78 7.03
C LEU A 68 -8.35 -0.91 6.88
N ASN A 69 -8.33 0.28 7.48
CA ASN A 69 -9.34 1.31 7.26
C ASN A 69 -8.74 2.47 6.47
N LEU A 70 -9.35 2.82 5.33
CA LEU A 70 -8.97 4.01 4.59
C LEU A 70 -9.30 5.29 5.37
N ASN A 71 -8.37 6.24 5.39
CA ASN A 71 -8.62 7.55 5.98
C ASN A 71 -9.60 8.37 5.15
N ASN A 72 -9.56 8.23 3.81
CA ASN A 72 -10.51 8.85 2.92
C ASN A 72 -11.52 7.81 2.43
N LYS A 73 -12.72 7.85 3.00
CA LYS A 73 -13.77 6.87 2.75
C LYS A 73 -14.30 6.86 1.31
N LYS A 74 -14.14 7.94 0.56
CA LYS A 74 -14.59 8.02 -0.84
C LYS A 74 -13.92 6.99 -1.74
N PHE A 75 -12.78 6.45 -1.34
CA PHE A 75 -12.06 5.46 -2.13
C PHE A 75 -12.54 4.01 -1.91
N TYR A 76 -13.47 3.76 -0.97
CA TYR A 76 -13.99 2.39 -0.78
C TYR A 76 -14.75 1.87 -1.99
N ASN A 77 -15.43 2.74 -2.74
CA ASN A 77 -16.13 2.37 -3.98
C ASN A 77 -15.19 1.94 -5.13
N GLN A 78 -13.90 2.19 -4.97
CA GLN A 78 -12.86 1.78 -5.93
C GLN A 78 -12.17 0.47 -5.53
N LEU A 79 -12.45 -0.06 -4.36
CA LEU A 79 -11.90 -1.33 -3.89
C LEU A 79 -12.78 -2.49 -4.34
N ILE A 80 -12.15 -3.48 -4.98
CA ILE A 80 -12.83 -4.67 -5.49
C ILE A 80 -12.10 -5.89 -4.91
N GLU A 81 -12.82 -6.86 -4.40
CA GLU A 81 -12.23 -8.13 -3.98
C GLU A 81 -11.51 -8.80 -5.13
N LYS A 82 -10.35 -9.38 -4.85
CA LYS A 82 -9.42 -9.99 -5.80
C LYS A 82 -8.69 -9.00 -6.72
N ALA A 83 -9.02 -7.71 -6.70
CA ALA A 83 -8.23 -6.71 -7.41
C ALA A 83 -6.90 -6.44 -6.71
N SER A 84 -5.98 -5.84 -7.47
CA SER A 84 -4.69 -5.39 -6.96
C SER A 84 -4.81 -4.08 -6.19
N ILE A 85 -3.92 -3.92 -5.21
CA ILE A 85 -3.74 -2.68 -4.46
C ILE A 85 -2.27 -2.54 -4.05
N SER A 86 -1.75 -1.33 -4.04
CA SER A 86 -0.41 -1.09 -3.52
C SER A 86 -0.47 -0.59 -2.08
N VAL A 87 0.25 -1.27 -1.18
CA VAL A 87 0.39 -0.90 0.24
C VAL A 87 1.85 -0.64 0.56
N ASN A 88 2.22 0.59 0.89
CA ASN A 88 3.61 1.05 1.04
C ASN A 88 4.49 0.69 -0.17
N GLY A 89 3.95 0.79 -1.39
CA GLY A 89 4.62 0.45 -2.64
C GLY A 89 4.64 -1.05 -2.97
N VAL A 90 4.07 -1.91 -2.14
CA VAL A 90 4.02 -3.36 -2.37
C VAL A 90 2.71 -3.73 -3.05
N SER A 91 2.79 -4.37 -4.23
CA SER A 91 1.65 -4.92 -4.94
C SER A 91 1.05 -6.11 -4.19
N LEU A 92 -0.21 -6.04 -3.83
CA LEU A 92 -0.92 -7.05 -3.05
C LEU A 92 -2.32 -7.26 -3.62
N THR A 93 -2.96 -8.36 -3.23
CA THR A 93 -4.35 -8.66 -3.58
C THR A 93 -5.29 -8.35 -2.42
N ILE A 94 -6.39 -7.68 -2.72
CA ILE A 94 -7.48 -7.47 -1.77
C ILE A 94 -8.20 -8.79 -1.55
N SER A 95 -8.20 -9.30 -0.33
CA SER A 95 -8.87 -10.56 0.00
C SER A 95 -10.33 -10.38 0.44
N LYS A 96 -10.68 -9.20 0.94
CA LYS A 96 -12.03 -8.84 1.38
C LYS A 96 -12.24 -7.33 1.34
N VAL A 97 -13.44 -6.90 0.97
CA VAL A 97 -13.89 -5.50 1.07
C VAL A 97 -15.17 -5.45 1.88
N ASP A 98 -15.29 -4.45 2.74
CA ASP A 98 -16.48 -4.13 3.52
C ASP A 98 -16.69 -2.61 3.52
N LYS A 99 -17.81 -2.13 4.05
CA LYS A 99 -18.18 -0.69 4.12
C LYS A 99 -17.11 0.20 4.78
N ASN A 100 -16.36 -0.33 5.74
CA ASN A 100 -15.42 0.44 6.55
C ASN A 100 -14.01 -0.15 6.65
N PHE A 101 -13.74 -1.25 5.97
CA PHE A 101 -12.42 -1.87 5.96
C PHE A 101 -12.20 -2.70 4.71
N PHE A 102 -10.95 -3.00 4.42
CA PHE A 102 -10.55 -4.06 3.50
C PHE A 102 -9.45 -4.90 4.14
N GLU A 103 -9.24 -6.09 3.60
CA GLU A 103 -8.21 -7.02 4.06
C GLU A 103 -7.28 -7.39 2.93
N ILE A 104 -6.02 -7.59 3.29
CA ILE A 104 -4.98 -8.11 2.41
C ILE A 104 -4.31 -9.30 3.08
N ASN A 105 -3.85 -10.25 2.28
CA ASN A 105 -3.07 -11.37 2.74
C ASN A 105 -1.61 -11.19 2.34
N VAL A 106 -0.71 -11.23 3.31
CA VAL A 106 0.73 -11.04 3.09
C VAL A 106 1.45 -12.35 3.41
N ILE A 107 2.01 -12.96 2.36
CA ILE A 107 2.73 -14.24 2.46
C ILE A 107 4.12 -14.05 3.08
N PRO A 108 4.75 -15.11 3.65
CA PRO A 108 6.05 -15.01 4.30
C PRO A 108 7.16 -14.42 3.43
N HIS A 109 7.17 -14.72 2.15
CA HIS A 109 8.14 -14.18 1.21
C HIS A 109 8.06 -12.65 1.13
N THR A 110 6.87 -12.09 0.99
CA THR A 110 6.62 -10.64 0.96
C THR A 110 6.98 -9.97 2.29
N LEU A 111 6.63 -10.60 3.42
CA LEU A 111 7.03 -10.11 4.74
C LEU A 111 8.56 -10.04 4.88
N LYS A 112 9.28 -11.04 4.36
CA LYS A 112 10.75 -11.08 4.43
C LYS A 112 11.40 -9.95 3.64
N LEU A 113 10.86 -9.59 2.48
CA LEU A 113 11.46 -8.63 1.54
C LEU A 113 11.04 -7.18 1.75
N THR A 114 10.00 -6.93 2.56
CA THR A 114 9.41 -5.60 2.69
C THR A 114 9.33 -5.12 4.13
N ASN A 115 8.99 -3.83 4.31
CA ASN A 115 8.76 -3.27 5.64
C ASN A 115 7.44 -3.74 6.28
N LEU A 116 6.60 -4.50 5.56
CA LEU A 116 5.31 -4.94 6.06
C LEU A 116 5.42 -5.80 7.34
N LYS A 117 6.50 -6.54 7.50
CA LYS A 117 6.79 -7.30 8.74
C LYS A 117 6.95 -6.44 9.99
N ASN A 118 7.24 -5.15 9.83
CA ASN A 118 7.46 -4.22 10.94
C ASN A 118 6.19 -3.44 11.33
N LEU A 119 5.09 -3.66 10.60
CA LEU A 119 3.84 -2.98 10.82
C LEU A 119 3.16 -3.43 12.12
N LYS A 120 2.54 -2.47 12.80
CA LYS A 120 1.81 -2.69 14.05
C LYS A 120 0.37 -2.15 13.92
N ILE A 121 -0.50 -2.61 14.78
CA ILE A 121 -1.84 -2.03 14.93
C ILE A 121 -1.71 -0.53 15.23
N ASN A 122 -2.54 0.26 14.59
CA ASN A 122 -2.55 1.72 14.57
C ASN A 122 -1.48 2.40 13.69
N ASP A 123 -0.57 1.67 13.07
CA ASP A 123 0.30 2.26 12.05
C ASP A 123 -0.50 2.72 10.84
N PHE A 124 0.05 3.73 10.14
CA PHE A 124 -0.47 4.22 8.87
C PHE A 124 0.40 3.71 7.71
N VAL A 125 -0.26 3.25 6.67
CA VAL A 125 0.38 2.81 5.41
C VAL A 125 -0.13 3.65 4.24
N ASN A 126 0.72 3.83 3.23
CA ASN A 126 0.33 4.45 1.97
C ASN A 126 -0.50 3.48 1.14
N ILE A 127 -1.53 3.99 0.51
CA ILE A 127 -2.41 3.23 -0.38
C ILE A 127 -2.40 3.89 -1.76
N GLU A 128 -2.14 3.07 -2.78
CA GLU A 128 -2.37 3.42 -4.17
C GLU A 128 -3.34 2.40 -4.77
N ILE A 129 -4.43 2.88 -5.31
CA ILE A 129 -5.46 2.07 -5.95
C ILE A 129 -5.03 1.80 -7.39
N ASP A 130 -5.32 0.60 -7.88
CA ASP A 130 -5.02 0.22 -9.26
C ASP A 130 -5.61 1.25 -10.24
N ILE A 131 -4.77 1.71 -11.16
CA ILE A 131 -5.13 2.75 -12.12
C ILE A 131 -6.33 2.34 -12.99
N PHE A 132 -6.47 1.06 -13.31
CA PHE A 132 -7.62 0.55 -14.08
C PHE A 132 -8.93 0.71 -13.31
N SER A 133 -8.95 0.47 -12.00
CA SER A 133 -10.13 0.72 -11.16
C SER A 133 -10.58 2.18 -11.21
N LYS A 134 -9.60 3.13 -11.25
CA LYS A 134 -9.89 4.57 -11.33
C LYS A 134 -10.52 4.96 -12.67
N TYR A 135 -10.04 4.37 -13.78
CA TYR A 135 -10.57 4.68 -15.10
C TYR A 135 -11.96 4.08 -15.32
N ILE A 136 -12.17 2.84 -14.94
CA ILE A 136 -13.47 2.17 -15.09
C ILE A 136 -14.57 2.95 -14.37
N LEU A 137 -14.34 3.35 -13.12
CA LEU A 137 -15.32 4.13 -12.34
C LEU A 137 -15.60 5.52 -12.90
N LYS A 138 -14.70 6.08 -13.70
CA LYS A 138 -14.92 7.38 -14.36
C LYS A 138 -15.80 7.24 -15.61
N LEU A 139 -15.91 6.05 -16.18
CA LEU A 139 -16.67 5.76 -17.40
C LEU A 139 -18.11 5.28 -17.10
N THR A 140 -18.38 4.90 -15.84
CA THR A 140 -19.70 4.52 -15.32
C THR A 140 -20.36 5.69 -14.58
#